data_60872d2c6d804ce64d5004882abe21d4
#
_entry.id   60872d2c6d804ce64d5004882abe21d4
#
_cell.length_a   1.000
_cell.length_b   1.000
_cell.length_c   1.000
_cell.angle_alpha   90.00
_cell.angle_beta   90.00
_cell.angle_gamma   90.00
#
_symmetry.space_group_name_H-M   'P 1'
#
loop_
_entity.id
_entity.type
_entity.pdbx_description
1 polymer ?
#
loop_
_entity_poly.entity_id
_entity_poly.type
_entity_poly.pdbx_seq_one_letter_code
_entity_poly.pdbx_strand_id
1 'polypeptide(L)'
;MKIQTGHGMITLTALLAIYSISMVTSLPGLAISPILGDLKNIFKDASDLELQMLESLPSFIIVPFILLAGRLSLRINKKRILIIGLSIFFGCSVIYPFSNSLWLLLVVSALLGVGAGMIIPFSTGLIADNFTKRYRTRQLGIASSITNITLVLATFLAGVLADINWHYAFLVYCLSGISLLFAFKLNSAPPATPQK
;
A
#
# COMPACT_ATOMS: atom_id res chain seq x y z
N MET A 1 -25.62 6.39 -2.51
CA MET A 1 -26.00 5.15 -1.82
C MET A 1 -25.35 5.16 -0.44
N LYS A 2 -26.10 4.97 0.64
CA LYS A 2 -25.60 4.94 2.03
C LYS A 2 -25.68 3.50 2.53
N ILE A 3 -24.66 3.05 3.26
CA ILE A 3 -24.52 1.68 3.75
C ILE A 3 -24.57 1.70 5.28
N GLN A 4 -25.34 0.78 5.87
CA GLN A 4 -25.46 0.67 7.33
C GLN A 4 -24.15 0.14 7.95
N THR A 5 -23.69 0.82 9.01
CA THR A 5 -22.45 0.47 9.72
C THR A 5 -22.69 -0.09 11.11
N GLY A 6 -23.97 -0.04 11.58
CA GLY A 6 -24.35 -0.35 12.95
C GLY A 6 -24.20 0.81 13.94
N HIS A 7 -23.48 1.88 13.59
CA HIS A 7 -23.45 3.17 14.30
C HIS A 7 -24.07 4.31 13.50
N GLY A 8 -24.45 4.07 12.24
CA GLY A 8 -24.96 5.09 11.32
C GLY A 8 -24.86 4.64 9.88
N MET A 9 -24.72 5.60 8.96
CA MET A 9 -24.60 5.32 7.52
C MET A 9 -23.28 5.89 7.00
N ILE A 10 -22.50 5.07 6.29
CA ILE A 10 -21.31 5.50 5.56
C ILE A 10 -21.66 5.72 4.08
N THR A 11 -21.01 6.69 3.43
CA THR A 11 -21.15 6.91 1.99
C THR A 11 -20.45 5.81 1.20
N LEU A 12 -21.00 5.43 0.06
CA LEU A 12 -20.35 4.46 -0.83
C LEU A 12 -18.93 4.86 -1.21
N THR A 13 -18.69 6.17 -1.41
CA THR A 13 -17.36 6.71 -1.71
C THR A 13 -16.35 6.45 -0.60
N ALA A 14 -16.76 6.57 0.67
CA ALA A 14 -15.88 6.27 1.79
C ALA A 14 -15.59 4.76 1.93
N LEU A 15 -16.56 3.91 1.62
CA LEU A 15 -16.36 2.47 1.59
C LEU A 15 -15.38 2.06 0.47
N LEU A 16 -15.55 2.62 -0.73
CA LEU A 16 -14.62 2.40 -1.86
C LEU A 16 -13.21 2.88 -1.52
N ALA A 17 -13.08 4.01 -0.80
CA ALA A 17 -11.80 4.48 -0.32
C ALA A 17 -11.14 3.48 0.63
N ILE A 18 -11.88 2.92 1.59
CA ILE A 18 -11.37 1.90 2.52
C ILE A 18 -10.87 0.66 1.76
N TYR A 19 -11.64 0.18 0.80
CA TYR A 19 -11.26 -0.99 0.01
C TYR A 19 -10.09 -0.71 -0.93
N SER A 20 -10.02 0.45 -1.56
CA SER A 20 -8.88 0.83 -2.39
C SER A 20 -7.58 0.95 -1.57
N ILE A 21 -7.64 1.43 -0.34
CA ILE A 21 -6.51 1.44 0.60
C ILE A 21 -6.07 0.01 0.92
N SER A 22 -7.02 -0.91 1.13
CA SER A 22 -6.70 -2.32 1.37
C SER A 22 -6.00 -2.97 0.17
N MET A 23 -6.31 -2.58 -1.06
CA MET A 23 -5.59 -3.03 -2.26
C MET A 23 -4.12 -2.63 -2.21
N VAL A 24 -3.81 -1.38 -1.82
CA VAL A 24 -2.43 -0.88 -1.79
C VAL A 24 -1.56 -1.62 -0.77
N THR A 25 -2.15 -2.13 0.31
CA THR A 25 -1.39 -2.84 1.35
C THR A 25 -0.77 -4.17 0.89
N SER A 26 -1.22 -4.74 -0.23
CA SER A 26 -0.67 -5.96 -0.82
C SER A 26 0.41 -5.73 -1.87
N LEU A 27 0.65 -4.48 -2.28
CA LEU A 27 1.55 -4.17 -3.38
C LEU A 27 3.05 -4.17 -3.04
N PRO A 28 3.52 -3.84 -1.80
CA PRO A 28 4.94 -3.73 -1.51
C PRO A 28 5.73 -5.00 -1.87
N GLY A 29 6.82 -4.86 -2.62
CA GLY A 29 7.68 -5.97 -3.06
C GLY A 29 7.14 -6.83 -4.20
N LEU A 30 5.85 -6.76 -4.49
CA LEU A 30 5.13 -7.67 -5.38
C LEU A 30 5.65 -7.64 -6.84
N ALA A 31 5.96 -6.46 -7.37
CA ALA A 31 6.41 -6.33 -8.76
C ALA A 31 7.85 -6.83 -8.97
N ILE A 32 8.64 -7.00 -7.92
CA ILE A 32 10.04 -7.41 -7.99
C ILE A 32 10.15 -8.92 -8.14
N SER A 33 9.31 -9.67 -7.43
CA SER A 33 9.34 -11.15 -7.43
C SER A 33 9.32 -11.77 -8.84
N PRO A 34 8.41 -11.40 -9.75
CA PRO A 34 8.37 -11.98 -11.10
C PRO A 34 9.55 -11.57 -11.99
N ILE A 35 10.21 -10.43 -11.72
CA ILE A 35 11.31 -9.91 -12.56
C ILE A 35 12.70 -10.17 -11.97
N LEU A 36 12.80 -10.86 -10.85
CA LEU A 36 14.07 -11.04 -10.13
C LEU A 36 15.11 -11.76 -11.00
N GLY A 37 14.67 -12.72 -11.83
CA GLY A 37 15.53 -13.42 -12.78
C GLY A 37 16.07 -12.51 -13.88
N ASP A 38 15.23 -11.61 -14.39
CA ASP A 38 15.61 -10.64 -15.43
C ASP A 38 16.57 -9.60 -14.87
N LEU A 39 16.33 -9.13 -13.64
CA LEU A 39 17.22 -8.18 -12.96
C LEU A 39 18.63 -8.75 -12.78
N LYS A 40 18.77 -10.06 -12.56
CA LYS A 40 20.07 -10.73 -12.48
C LYS A 40 20.82 -10.68 -13.82
N ASN A 41 20.12 -10.79 -14.94
CA ASN A 41 20.72 -10.71 -16.27
C ASN A 41 21.09 -9.27 -16.66
N ILE A 42 20.34 -8.29 -16.15
CA ILE A 42 20.54 -6.84 -16.42
C ILE A 42 21.67 -6.29 -15.55
N PHE A 43 21.65 -6.59 -14.26
CA PHE A 43 22.64 -6.13 -13.28
C PHE A 43 23.65 -7.26 -12.97
N LYS A 44 24.49 -7.60 -13.96
CA LYS A 44 25.43 -8.75 -13.87
C LYS A 44 26.45 -8.61 -12.74
N ASP A 45 26.78 -7.39 -12.36
CA ASP A 45 27.72 -7.09 -11.28
C ASP A 45 27.05 -7.09 -9.89
N ALA A 46 25.72 -7.21 -9.83
CA ALA A 46 24.99 -7.25 -8.58
C ALA A 46 25.06 -8.63 -7.93
N SER A 47 25.33 -8.66 -6.65
CA SER A 47 25.23 -9.90 -5.86
C SER A 47 23.78 -10.37 -5.73
N ASP A 48 23.57 -11.66 -5.56
CA ASP A 48 22.25 -12.24 -5.31
C ASP A 48 21.59 -11.62 -4.05
N LEU A 49 22.40 -11.22 -3.07
CA LEU A 49 21.93 -10.55 -1.88
C LEU A 49 21.33 -9.17 -2.19
N GLU A 50 21.99 -8.36 -3.01
CA GLU A 50 21.49 -7.03 -3.38
C GLU A 50 20.19 -7.09 -4.15
N LEU A 51 20.02 -8.09 -5.03
CA LEU A 51 18.79 -8.31 -5.76
C LEU A 51 17.65 -8.75 -4.83
N GLN A 52 17.92 -9.66 -3.88
CA GLN A 52 16.93 -10.07 -2.88
C GLN A 52 16.57 -8.93 -1.92
N MET A 53 17.49 -8.00 -1.65
CA MET A 53 17.18 -6.81 -0.86
C MET A 53 16.12 -5.92 -1.50
N LEU A 54 15.99 -5.88 -2.82
CA LEU A 54 14.93 -5.13 -3.50
C LEU A 54 13.52 -5.56 -3.03
N GLU A 55 13.31 -6.87 -2.80
CA GLU A 55 12.04 -7.43 -2.35
C GLU A 55 11.88 -7.34 -0.83
N SER A 56 12.95 -7.63 -0.09
CA SER A 56 12.91 -7.73 1.37
C SER A 56 13.01 -6.38 2.08
N LEU A 57 13.70 -5.40 1.51
CA LEU A 57 13.93 -4.08 2.10
C LEU A 57 12.63 -3.31 2.40
N PRO A 58 11.64 -3.25 1.49
CA PRO A 58 10.36 -2.64 1.82
C PRO A 58 9.71 -3.27 3.05
N SER A 59 9.68 -4.61 3.12
CA SER A 59 9.08 -5.35 4.23
C SER A 59 9.76 -5.05 5.55
N PHE A 60 11.08 -4.94 5.55
CA PHE A 60 11.85 -4.57 6.75
C PHE A 60 11.56 -3.14 7.22
N ILE A 61 11.47 -2.19 6.28
CA ILE A 61 11.20 -0.78 6.58
C ILE A 61 9.75 -0.55 7.00
N ILE A 62 8.80 -1.33 6.50
CA ILE A 62 7.38 -1.26 6.89
C ILE A 62 7.24 -1.34 8.43
N VAL A 63 7.97 -2.23 9.11
CA VAL A 63 7.79 -2.49 10.55
C VAL A 63 7.97 -1.24 11.43
N PRO A 64 9.10 -0.52 11.40
CA PRO A 64 9.27 0.69 12.20
C PRO A 64 8.27 1.79 11.81
N PHE A 65 7.88 1.88 10.54
CA PHE A 65 6.94 2.91 10.08
C PHE A 65 5.49 2.61 10.44
N ILE A 66 5.08 1.35 10.59
CA ILE A 66 3.79 0.99 11.22
C ILE A 66 3.72 1.52 12.66
N LEU A 67 4.78 1.31 13.45
CA LEU A 67 4.83 1.77 14.83
C LEU A 67 4.83 3.31 14.91
N LEU A 68 5.59 3.96 14.04
CA LEU A 68 5.62 5.41 13.93
C LEU A 68 4.26 5.98 13.54
N ALA A 69 3.60 5.42 12.53
CA ALA A 69 2.28 5.84 12.08
C ALA A 69 1.22 5.64 13.18
N GLY A 70 1.31 4.54 13.93
CA GLY A 70 0.46 4.29 15.10
C GLY A 70 0.62 5.38 16.16
N ARG A 71 1.85 5.72 16.55
CA ARG A 71 2.11 6.80 17.52
C ARG A 71 1.68 8.17 16.98
N LEU A 72 1.95 8.44 15.73
CA LEU A 72 1.60 9.72 15.09
C LEU A 72 0.09 9.93 15.01
N SER A 73 -0.70 8.84 14.86
CA SER A 73 -2.17 8.88 14.82
C SER A 73 -2.81 9.37 16.12
N LEU A 74 -2.07 9.36 17.25
CA LEU A 74 -2.53 9.92 18.51
C LEU A 74 -2.46 11.46 18.54
N ARG A 75 -1.62 12.06 17.70
CA ARG A 75 -1.38 13.52 17.65
C ARG A 75 -1.88 14.17 16.37
N ILE A 76 -1.86 13.43 15.27
CA ILE A 76 -2.21 13.92 13.94
C ILE A 76 -3.41 13.14 13.42
N ASN A 77 -4.24 13.79 12.62
CA ASN A 77 -5.40 13.18 11.99
C ASN A 77 -4.96 12.00 11.10
N LYS A 78 -5.55 10.82 11.32
CA LYS A 78 -5.30 9.58 10.57
C LYS A 78 -5.35 9.80 9.05
N LYS A 79 -6.28 10.63 8.55
CA LYS A 79 -6.39 10.98 7.13
C LYS A 79 -5.14 11.64 6.59
N ARG A 80 -4.51 12.56 7.36
CA ARG A 80 -3.28 13.24 6.91
C ARG A 80 -2.13 12.26 6.78
N ILE A 81 -1.95 11.38 7.76
CA ILE A 81 -0.89 10.37 7.74
C ILE A 81 -1.08 9.43 6.55
N LEU A 82 -2.32 8.99 6.32
CA LEU A 82 -2.70 8.14 5.20
C LEU A 82 -2.40 8.80 3.84
N ILE A 83 -2.77 10.08 3.67
CA ILE A 83 -2.50 10.83 2.43
C ILE A 83 -0.99 10.97 2.21
N ILE A 84 -0.21 11.27 3.25
CA ILE A 84 1.26 11.36 3.15
C ILE A 84 1.83 10.00 2.73
N GLY A 85 1.43 8.90 3.37
CA GLY A 85 1.87 7.55 3.02
C GLY A 85 1.52 7.18 1.58
N LEU A 86 0.29 7.43 1.14
CA LEU A 86 -0.16 7.19 -0.23
C LEU A 86 0.58 8.07 -1.25
N SER A 87 0.88 9.34 -0.90
CA SER A 87 1.64 10.24 -1.79
C SER A 87 3.09 9.77 -1.97
N ILE A 88 3.74 9.31 -0.89
CA ILE A 88 5.08 8.72 -0.95
C ILE A 88 5.04 7.46 -1.82
N PHE A 89 4.10 6.55 -1.56
CA PHE A 89 3.95 5.30 -2.30
C PHE A 89 3.71 5.55 -3.79
N PHE A 90 2.79 6.45 -4.12
CA PHE A 90 2.49 6.82 -5.51
C PHE A 90 3.68 7.52 -6.17
N GLY A 91 4.38 8.42 -5.49
CA GLY A 91 5.61 9.04 -5.98
C GLY A 91 6.67 7.99 -6.35
N CYS A 92 6.87 6.99 -5.49
CA CYS A 92 7.75 5.85 -5.77
C CYS A 92 7.30 5.07 -7.02
N SER A 93 5.99 4.85 -7.18
CA SER A 93 5.44 4.12 -8.34
C SER A 93 5.72 4.82 -9.67
N VAL A 94 5.80 6.15 -9.66
CA VAL A 94 6.16 6.94 -10.85
C VAL A 94 7.65 6.90 -11.12
N ILE A 95 8.48 6.87 -10.08
CA ILE A 95 9.95 6.89 -10.22
C ILE A 95 10.48 5.52 -10.67
N TYR A 96 9.91 4.42 -10.20
CA TYR A 96 10.36 3.06 -10.49
C TYR A 96 10.58 2.76 -11.98
N PRO A 97 9.63 3.03 -12.90
CA PRO A 97 9.80 2.73 -14.32
C PRO A 97 10.93 3.48 -15.00
N PHE A 98 11.46 4.54 -14.39
CA PHE A 98 12.58 5.33 -14.90
C PHE A 98 13.91 4.98 -14.23
N SER A 99 13.91 4.00 -13.33
CA SER A 99 15.10 3.62 -12.55
C SER A 99 15.97 2.63 -13.32
N ASN A 100 17.13 3.06 -13.78
CA ASN A 100 18.10 2.25 -14.51
C ASN A 100 19.31 1.83 -13.66
N SER A 101 19.32 2.16 -12.37
CA SER A 101 20.39 1.84 -11.44
C SER A 101 19.87 1.03 -10.28
N LEU A 102 20.61 -0.02 -9.89
CA LEU A 102 20.28 -0.87 -8.75
C LEU A 102 20.17 -0.05 -7.45
N TRP A 103 21.06 0.90 -7.24
CA TRP A 103 21.03 1.80 -6.09
C TRP A 103 19.73 2.64 -6.03
N LEU A 104 19.30 3.16 -7.19
CA LEU A 104 18.06 3.92 -7.26
C LEU A 104 16.86 3.04 -6.97
N LEU A 105 16.84 1.81 -7.51
CA LEU A 105 15.80 0.81 -7.21
C LEU A 105 15.74 0.51 -5.71
N LEU A 106 16.89 0.30 -5.04
CA LEU A 106 16.95 0.07 -3.59
C LEU A 106 16.42 1.26 -2.78
N VAL A 107 16.80 2.48 -3.13
CA VAL A 107 16.33 3.69 -2.46
C VAL A 107 14.81 3.85 -2.65
N VAL A 108 14.29 3.63 -3.85
CA VAL A 108 12.86 3.72 -4.14
C VAL A 108 12.10 2.61 -3.42
N SER A 109 12.66 1.36 -3.35
CA SER A 109 12.10 0.26 -2.55
C SER A 109 11.99 0.63 -1.06
N ALA A 110 13.03 1.25 -0.52
CA ALA A 110 13.04 1.73 0.87
C ALA A 110 11.94 2.77 1.12
N LEU A 111 11.84 3.78 0.26
CA LEU A 111 10.81 4.83 0.35
C LEU A 111 9.40 4.26 0.18
N LEU A 112 9.23 3.28 -0.71
CA LEU A 112 7.96 2.57 -0.88
C LEU A 112 7.56 1.85 0.42
N GLY A 113 8.52 1.23 1.12
CA GLY A 113 8.33 0.64 2.44
C GLY A 113 7.88 1.66 3.49
N VAL A 114 8.45 2.88 3.48
CA VAL A 114 8.00 3.99 4.34
C VAL A 114 6.53 4.32 4.07
N GLY A 115 6.18 4.53 2.80
CA GLY A 115 4.79 4.82 2.40
C GLY A 115 3.83 3.72 2.84
N ALA A 116 4.16 2.46 2.56
CA ALA A 116 3.35 1.30 2.94
C ALA A 116 3.18 1.17 4.46
N GLY A 117 4.25 1.35 5.23
CA GLY A 117 4.21 1.32 6.70
C GLY A 117 3.28 2.38 7.29
N MET A 118 3.17 3.54 6.63
CA MET A 118 2.23 4.58 7.02
C MET A 118 0.78 4.28 6.62
N ILE A 119 0.53 3.41 5.63
CA ILE A 119 -0.81 3.08 5.11
C ILE A 119 -1.42 1.89 5.87
N ILE A 120 -0.63 0.83 6.09
CA ILE A 120 -1.09 -0.48 6.59
C ILE A 120 -1.95 -0.39 7.85
N PRO A 121 -1.57 0.34 8.93
CA PRO A 121 -2.37 0.38 10.15
C PRO A 121 -3.73 1.04 9.97
N PHE A 122 -3.87 1.89 8.94
CA PHE A 122 -5.13 2.59 8.69
C PHE A 122 -6.09 1.80 7.81
N SER A 123 -5.64 0.82 7.03
CA SER A 123 -6.54 -0.03 6.23
C SER A 123 -7.53 -0.78 7.12
N THR A 124 -7.04 -1.42 8.17
CA THR A 124 -7.87 -2.11 9.18
C THR A 124 -8.48 -1.15 10.20
N GLY A 125 -7.74 -0.09 10.58
CA GLY A 125 -8.19 0.93 11.53
C GLY A 125 -9.43 1.67 11.06
N LEU A 126 -9.50 2.06 9.79
CA LEU A 126 -10.68 2.73 9.22
C LEU A 126 -11.93 1.83 9.25
N ILE A 127 -11.77 0.53 9.03
CA ILE A 127 -12.87 -0.43 9.18
C ILE A 127 -13.30 -0.52 10.65
N ALA A 128 -12.33 -0.58 11.57
CA ALA A 128 -12.60 -0.65 13.00
C ALA A 128 -13.34 0.59 13.53
N ASP A 129 -12.98 1.76 13.04
CA ASP A 129 -13.57 3.05 13.46
C ASP A 129 -14.99 3.26 12.90
N ASN A 130 -15.30 2.72 11.71
CA ASN A 130 -16.56 2.99 11.01
C ASN A 130 -17.61 1.90 11.19
N PHE A 131 -17.23 0.68 11.61
CA PHE A 131 -18.16 -0.46 11.67
C PHE A 131 -18.24 -1.11 13.05
N THR A 132 -19.44 -1.49 13.48
CA THR A 132 -19.67 -2.24 14.73
C THR A 132 -19.36 -3.73 14.60
N LYS A 133 -19.31 -4.42 15.76
CA LYS A 133 -18.85 -5.82 15.91
C LYS A 133 -19.15 -6.74 14.70
N ARG A 134 -20.40 -7.02 14.40
CA ARG A 134 -20.79 -7.95 13.31
C ARG A 134 -20.48 -7.42 11.92
N TYR A 135 -20.75 -6.13 11.68
CA TYR A 135 -20.44 -5.48 10.40
C TYR A 135 -18.93 -5.38 10.20
N ARG A 136 -18.16 -5.08 11.25
CA ARG A 136 -16.71 -5.00 11.24
C ARG A 136 -16.06 -6.30 10.77
N THR A 137 -16.45 -7.45 11.33
CA THR A 137 -15.91 -8.76 10.94
C THR A 137 -16.16 -9.04 9.46
N ARG A 138 -17.38 -8.75 8.98
CA ARG A 138 -17.72 -8.91 7.56
C ARG A 138 -16.87 -8.00 6.67
N GLN A 139 -16.69 -6.74 7.04
CA GLN A 139 -15.91 -5.79 6.25
C GLN A 139 -14.41 -6.14 6.24
N LEU A 140 -13.86 -6.61 7.34
CA LEU A 140 -12.49 -7.12 7.40
C LEU A 140 -12.31 -8.34 6.50
N GLY A 141 -13.27 -9.27 6.47
CA GLY A 141 -13.27 -10.41 5.55
C GLY A 141 -13.26 -9.96 4.08
N ILE A 142 -14.14 -9.00 3.72
CA ILE A 142 -14.17 -8.46 2.34
C ILE A 142 -12.86 -7.75 2.00
N ALA A 143 -12.33 -6.91 2.91
CA ALA A 143 -11.05 -6.23 2.70
C ALA A 143 -9.90 -7.23 2.50
N SER A 144 -9.85 -8.29 3.31
CA SER A 144 -8.86 -9.37 3.16
C SER A 144 -9.00 -10.10 1.82
N SER A 145 -10.23 -10.38 1.38
CA SER A 145 -10.47 -10.99 0.07
C SER A 145 -9.99 -10.06 -1.07
N ILE A 146 -10.28 -8.77 -0.99
CA ILE A 146 -9.81 -7.77 -1.96
C ILE A 146 -8.28 -7.73 -1.99
N THR A 147 -7.62 -7.70 -0.82
CA THR A 147 -6.16 -7.73 -0.72
C THR A 147 -5.56 -8.94 -1.43
N ASN A 148 -6.09 -10.15 -1.18
CA ASN A 148 -5.60 -11.38 -1.79
C ASN A 148 -5.88 -11.44 -3.31
N ILE A 149 -7.07 -11.02 -3.75
CA ILE A 149 -7.40 -10.93 -5.18
C ILE A 149 -6.45 -9.93 -5.87
N THR A 150 -6.21 -8.78 -5.24
CA THR A 150 -5.28 -7.77 -5.76
C THR A 150 -3.87 -8.34 -5.86
N LEU A 151 -3.40 -9.08 -4.84
CA LEU A 151 -2.10 -9.73 -4.85
C LEU A 151 -1.95 -10.63 -6.08
N VAL A 152 -2.90 -11.54 -6.32
CA VAL A 152 -2.86 -12.47 -7.44
C VAL A 152 -2.89 -11.74 -8.79
N LEU A 153 -3.86 -10.82 -8.96
CA LEU A 153 -4.01 -10.10 -10.22
C LEU A 153 -2.82 -9.18 -10.51
N ALA A 154 -2.31 -8.50 -9.48
CA ALA A 154 -1.19 -7.60 -9.63
C ALA A 154 0.13 -8.33 -9.92
N THR A 155 0.36 -9.50 -9.30
CA THR A 155 1.52 -10.35 -9.62
C THR A 155 1.44 -10.86 -11.06
N PHE A 156 0.27 -11.33 -11.48
CA PHE A 156 0.04 -11.77 -12.86
C PHE A 156 0.30 -10.64 -13.87
N LEU A 157 -0.28 -9.46 -13.61
CA LEU A 157 -0.09 -8.30 -14.48
C LEU A 157 1.37 -7.83 -14.49
N ALA A 158 2.05 -7.84 -13.34
CA ALA A 158 3.46 -7.48 -13.27
C ALA A 158 4.31 -8.42 -14.12
N GLY A 159 4.05 -9.75 -14.08
CA GLY A 159 4.73 -10.72 -14.93
C GLY A 159 4.50 -10.47 -16.42
N VAL A 160 3.23 -10.35 -16.84
CA VAL A 160 2.88 -10.07 -18.27
C VAL A 160 3.49 -8.76 -18.77
N LEU A 161 3.50 -7.73 -17.94
CA LEU A 161 4.11 -6.44 -18.31
C LEU A 161 5.63 -6.53 -18.36
N ALA A 162 6.23 -7.36 -17.52
CA ALA A 162 7.67 -7.62 -17.49
C ALA A 162 8.16 -8.30 -18.78
N ASP A 163 7.37 -9.21 -19.35
CA ASP A 163 7.70 -9.89 -20.63
C ASP A 163 7.89 -8.88 -21.78
N ILE A 164 7.22 -7.71 -21.72
CA ILE A 164 7.38 -6.64 -22.70
C ILE A 164 8.62 -5.80 -22.36
N ASN A 165 8.69 -5.33 -21.11
CA ASN A 165 9.82 -4.59 -20.56
C ASN A 165 9.74 -4.66 -19.03
N TRP A 166 10.84 -5.06 -18.39
CA TRP A 166 10.91 -5.20 -16.94
C TRP A 166 10.52 -3.94 -16.14
N HIS A 167 10.73 -2.75 -16.70
CA HIS A 167 10.27 -1.47 -16.11
C HIS A 167 8.76 -1.40 -15.97
N TYR A 168 8.01 -2.04 -16.88
CA TYR A 168 6.55 -1.97 -16.89
C TYR A 168 5.93 -2.79 -15.75
N ALA A 169 6.65 -3.75 -15.17
CA ALA A 169 6.20 -4.46 -13.99
C ALA A 169 5.83 -3.50 -12.84
N PHE A 170 6.56 -2.41 -12.71
CA PHE A 170 6.34 -1.41 -11.65
C PHE A 170 5.10 -0.53 -11.87
N LEU A 171 4.51 -0.51 -13.06
CA LEU A 171 3.28 0.24 -13.33
C LEU A 171 2.10 -0.28 -12.49
N VAL A 172 2.17 -1.51 -12.00
CA VAL A 172 1.17 -2.07 -11.09
C VAL A 172 1.05 -1.23 -9.80
N TYR A 173 2.14 -0.62 -9.34
CA TYR A 173 2.12 0.27 -8.18
C TYR A 173 1.32 1.56 -8.41
N CYS A 174 1.09 1.97 -9.66
CA CYS A 174 0.25 3.13 -10.00
C CYS A 174 -1.22 2.96 -9.57
N LEU A 175 -1.67 1.73 -9.25
CA LEU A 175 -2.97 1.48 -8.62
C LEU A 175 -3.12 2.28 -7.30
N SER A 176 -2.02 2.59 -6.62
CA SER A 176 -2.04 3.46 -5.43
C SER A 176 -2.56 4.87 -5.70
N GLY A 177 -2.45 5.36 -6.94
CA GLY A 177 -2.99 6.66 -7.35
C GLY A 177 -4.53 6.71 -7.25
N ILE A 178 -5.20 5.60 -7.56
CA ILE A 178 -6.66 5.47 -7.40
C ILE A 178 -7.01 5.62 -5.91
N SER A 179 -6.27 4.94 -5.04
CA SER A 179 -6.47 5.01 -3.59
C SER A 179 -6.19 6.41 -3.04
N LEU A 180 -5.20 7.11 -3.58
CA LEU A 180 -4.89 8.49 -3.21
C LEU A 180 -6.06 9.42 -3.56
N LEU A 181 -6.64 9.30 -4.75
CA LEU A 181 -7.80 10.10 -5.17
C LEU A 181 -9.02 9.86 -4.27
N PHE A 182 -9.28 8.61 -3.90
CA PHE A 182 -10.36 8.28 -2.97
C PHE A 182 -10.07 8.74 -1.53
N ALA A 183 -8.81 8.71 -1.08
CA ALA A 183 -8.43 9.16 0.26
C ALA A 183 -8.71 10.65 0.49
N PHE A 184 -8.59 11.49 -0.54
CA PHE A 184 -8.99 12.90 -0.45
C PHE A 184 -10.49 13.08 -0.15
N LYS A 185 -11.34 12.18 -0.61
CA LYS A 185 -12.80 12.21 -0.38
C LYS A 185 -13.22 11.61 0.96
N LEU A 186 -12.30 11.02 1.74
CA LEU A 186 -12.59 10.56 3.09
C LEU A 186 -12.89 11.75 4.01
N ASN A 187 -13.96 11.64 4.81
CA ASN A 187 -14.23 12.62 5.87
C ASN A 187 -13.16 12.48 6.97
N SER A 188 -12.67 13.62 7.46
CA SER A 188 -11.68 13.65 8.54
C SER A 188 -12.33 13.16 9.83
N ALA A 189 -11.99 11.96 10.30
CA ALA A 189 -12.29 11.56 11.66
C ALA A 189 -11.38 12.34 12.63
N PRO A 190 -11.89 12.82 13.79
CA PRO A 190 -11.04 13.44 14.81
C PRO A 190 -9.95 12.46 15.29
N PRO A 191 -8.82 12.98 15.84
CA PRO A 191 -7.79 12.12 16.43
C PRO A 191 -8.39 11.22 17.49
N ALA A 192 -7.89 9.97 17.57
CA ALA A 192 -8.33 9.04 18.59
C ALA A 192 -8.04 9.63 19.97
N THR A 193 -9.08 9.87 20.77
CA THR A 193 -8.91 10.20 22.18
C THR A 193 -8.23 9.01 22.89
N PRO A 194 -7.15 9.23 23.66
CA PRO A 194 -6.57 8.17 24.46
C PRO A 194 -7.64 7.60 25.38
N GLN A 195 -8.00 6.35 25.20
CA GLN A 195 -8.78 5.64 26.22
C GLN A 195 -7.89 5.53 27.46
N LYS A 196 -8.38 6.15 28.57
CA LYS A 196 -7.79 6.01 29.90
C LYS A 196 -7.93 4.58 30.39
#